data_36d8699d27368753036933c4752e5857
#
_entry.id   36d8699d27368753036933c4752e5857
#
_cell.length_a   1.000
_cell.length_b   1.000
_cell.length_c   1.000
_cell.angle_alpha   90.00
_cell.angle_beta   90.00
_cell.angle_gamma   90.00
#
_symmetry.space_group_name_H-M   'P 1'
#
loop_
_entity.id
_entity.type
_entity.pdbx_description
1 polymer ?
#
loop_
_entity_poly.entity_id
_entity_poly.type
_entity_poly.pdbx_seq_one_letter_code
_entity_poly.pdbx_strand_id
1 'polypeptide(L)'
;MREQTPQHYFGLDLGTSTVRCVIGMLETDKDMPILSVIGYGSSPNTGMRKGSVVRIDEVVDAVVQAITEAERVSGVHVPRATVNVNSSQVIGMNSRGVIAISAANREITSEDRYRVEEAATIVKLPPNRDIIQIFAKNYRLDGQDNIKDPVGMQGVRLEVDTHIVTGSIPSMRNINLVLEKSNVMPTRFTISSIASAEAVLNRQQKESGTVLLDIGAGTTNLVVLEEGEVQHVAVLPLGGTNITNDLAIGLKTDLDVAEHVKLQHGGLGKHAKSGRLSIILHKNRHEFDAELVQMIIESRVEEMLEYVDKELKKIHKSRKLPGGVVLVGGTAKLPGLADFTKEKLELAARVGKLQPVSGLMDAVQDPAYSTAVGLMELDMLIGNADVEQQPGQPAEGIFGMISGLLKKFKK
;
A
#
# COMPACT_ATOMS: atom_id res chain seq x y z
N MET A 1 19.37 -26.29 24.29
CA MET A 1 18.89 -25.40 23.25
C MET A 1 17.47 -24.97 23.65
N ARG A 2 17.20 -23.70 23.90
CA ARG A 2 15.82 -23.25 24.05
C ARG A 2 15.23 -23.27 22.64
N GLU A 3 14.22 -24.07 22.39
CA GLU A 3 13.40 -24.00 21.20
C GLU A 3 12.83 -22.55 21.17
N GLN A 4 13.27 -21.74 20.21
CA GLN A 4 12.67 -20.45 19.97
C GLN A 4 11.27 -20.72 19.44
N THR A 5 10.26 -20.26 20.15
CA THR A 5 8.87 -20.32 19.68
C THR A 5 8.79 -19.65 18.33
N PRO A 6 8.22 -20.29 17.28
CA PRO A 6 8.14 -19.68 15.96
C PRO A 6 7.42 -18.35 16.04
N GLN A 7 8.02 -17.32 15.46
CA GLN A 7 7.46 -15.95 15.48
C GLN A 7 6.54 -15.78 14.27
N HIS A 8 5.28 -15.40 14.53
CA HIS A 8 4.26 -15.21 13.51
C HIS A 8 4.00 -13.74 13.24
N TYR A 9 3.72 -13.41 11.98
CA TYR A 9 3.50 -12.06 11.48
C TYR A 9 2.17 -11.99 10.73
N PHE A 10 1.46 -10.87 10.88
CA PHE A 10 0.07 -10.76 10.49
C PHE A 10 -0.18 -9.50 9.67
N GLY A 11 -0.69 -9.68 8.46
CA GLY A 11 -1.14 -8.60 7.59
C GLY A 11 -2.64 -8.65 7.39
N LEU A 12 -3.34 -7.56 7.71
CA LEU A 12 -4.79 -7.42 7.54
C LEU A 12 -5.12 -6.25 6.61
N ASP A 13 -5.54 -6.58 5.39
CA ASP A 13 -5.97 -5.61 4.37
C ASP A 13 -7.48 -5.38 4.45
N LEU A 14 -7.87 -4.18 4.88
CA LEU A 14 -9.26 -3.72 4.89
C LEU A 14 -9.62 -3.10 3.52
N GLY A 15 -9.89 -3.94 2.53
CA GLY A 15 -10.27 -3.51 1.20
C GLY A 15 -11.73 -3.11 1.07
N THR A 16 -12.06 -2.23 0.11
CA THR A 16 -13.44 -1.74 -0.10
C THR A 16 -14.42 -2.85 -0.46
N SER A 17 -14.00 -3.85 -1.23
CA SER A 17 -14.87 -4.98 -1.65
C SER A 17 -14.50 -6.31 -1.00
N THR A 18 -13.31 -6.42 -0.42
CA THR A 18 -12.80 -7.68 0.13
C THR A 18 -11.80 -7.39 1.23
N VAL A 19 -11.98 -7.99 2.40
CA VAL A 19 -10.97 -8.04 3.45
C VAL A 19 -10.07 -9.25 3.22
N ARG A 20 -8.76 -9.09 3.43
CA ARG A 20 -7.77 -10.19 3.32
C ARG A 20 -6.87 -10.23 4.54
N CYS A 21 -6.63 -11.44 5.03
CA CYS A 21 -5.67 -11.70 6.11
C CYS A 21 -4.59 -12.64 5.58
N VAL A 22 -3.32 -12.34 5.87
CA VAL A 22 -2.18 -13.19 5.56
C VAL A 22 -1.36 -13.40 6.81
N ILE A 23 -0.96 -14.65 7.07
CA ILE A 23 -0.14 -15.07 8.21
C ILE A 23 1.19 -15.58 7.68
N GLY A 24 2.27 -15.02 8.19
CA GLY A 24 3.63 -15.42 7.88
C GLY A 24 4.37 -15.97 9.08
N MET A 25 5.41 -16.74 8.81
CA MET A 25 6.34 -17.28 9.79
C MET A 25 7.76 -17.18 9.24
N LEU A 26 8.74 -16.87 10.09
CA LEU A 26 10.15 -17.00 9.73
C LEU A 26 10.57 -18.45 9.82
N GLU A 27 11.00 -19.00 8.70
CA GLU A 27 11.65 -20.30 8.59
C GLU A 27 13.15 -20.11 8.37
N THR A 28 13.96 -21.08 8.78
CA THR A 28 15.40 -21.07 8.51
C THR A 28 15.70 -22.08 7.42
N ASP A 29 16.10 -21.61 6.23
CA ASP A 29 16.62 -22.47 5.18
C ASP A 29 18.10 -22.17 4.97
N LYS A 30 18.95 -23.23 5.12
CA LYS A 30 20.41 -23.14 4.96
C LYS A 30 21.06 -21.96 5.68
N ASP A 31 20.69 -21.74 6.96
CA ASP A 31 21.14 -20.65 7.83
C ASP A 31 20.66 -19.23 7.42
N MET A 32 19.73 -19.12 6.48
CA MET A 32 19.12 -17.85 6.10
C MET A 32 17.64 -17.80 6.52
N PRO A 33 17.20 -16.74 7.19
CA PRO A 33 15.78 -16.57 7.50
C PRO A 33 14.99 -16.26 6.24
N ILE A 34 13.97 -17.07 5.95
CA ILE A 34 13.03 -16.88 4.84
C ILE A 34 11.64 -16.70 5.42
N LEU A 35 10.95 -15.65 4.98
CA LEU A 35 9.55 -15.44 5.33
C LEU A 35 8.67 -16.39 4.51
N SER A 36 7.86 -17.19 5.21
CA SER A 36 6.97 -18.18 4.61
C SER A 36 5.52 -17.80 4.90
N VAL A 37 4.67 -17.81 3.88
CA VAL A 37 3.21 -17.67 4.04
C VAL A 37 2.64 -18.99 4.48
N ILE A 38 2.08 -19.05 5.71
CA ILE A 38 1.53 -20.26 6.30
C ILE A 38 -0.01 -20.24 6.38
N GLY A 39 -0.63 -19.05 6.22
CA GLY A 39 -2.08 -18.90 6.26
C GLY A 39 -2.56 -17.71 5.46
N TYR A 40 -3.74 -17.85 4.90
CA TYR A 40 -4.44 -16.76 4.21
C TYR A 40 -5.94 -16.94 4.34
N GLY A 41 -6.66 -15.83 4.26
CA GLY A 41 -8.11 -15.83 4.24
C GLY A 41 -8.65 -14.57 3.58
N SER A 42 -9.85 -14.64 3.04
CA SER A 42 -10.52 -13.50 2.44
C SER A 42 -12.03 -13.58 2.63
N SER A 43 -12.65 -12.40 2.76
CA SER A 43 -14.11 -12.30 2.86
C SER A 43 -14.63 -11.10 2.06
N PRO A 44 -15.77 -11.22 1.37
CA PRO A 44 -16.45 -10.09 0.78
C PRO A 44 -16.76 -9.01 1.82
N ASN A 45 -16.63 -7.75 1.44
CA ASN A 45 -16.88 -6.60 2.30
C ASN A 45 -17.86 -5.63 1.65
N THR A 46 -18.98 -5.38 2.30
CA THR A 46 -20.02 -4.45 1.86
C THR A 46 -20.12 -3.21 2.77
N GLY A 47 -19.38 -3.23 3.89
CA GLY A 47 -19.38 -2.18 4.91
C GLY A 47 -18.44 -1.01 4.62
N MET A 48 -17.66 -1.04 3.52
CA MET A 48 -16.75 0.05 3.16
C MET A 48 -17.11 0.69 1.83
N ARG A 49 -16.83 2.00 1.71
CA ARG A 49 -16.96 2.76 0.47
C ARG A 49 -15.80 3.72 0.29
N LYS A 50 -15.14 3.68 -0.87
CA LYS A 50 -13.98 4.52 -1.20
C LYS A 50 -12.91 4.48 -0.08
N GLY A 51 -12.61 3.27 0.43
CA GLY A 51 -11.64 3.05 1.49
C GLY A 51 -12.05 3.53 2.89
N SER A 52 -13.29 3.94 3.10
CA SER A 52 -13.81 4.38 4.40
C SER A 52 -14.91 3.46 4.91
N VAL A 53 -14.92 3.19 6.21
CA VAL A 53 -15.96 2.43 6.89
C VAL A 53 -17.26 3.23 6.87
N VAL A 54 -18.33 2.64 6.34
CA VAL A 54 -19.69 3.22 6.29
C VAL A 54 -20.72 2.42 7.09
N ARG A 55 -20.45 1.12 7.29
CA ARG A 55 -21.26 0.22 8.15
C ARG A 55 -20.32 -0.67 8.95
N ILE A 56 -20.19 -0.39 10.23
CA ILE A 56 -19.20 -1.01 11.12
C ILE A 56 -19.39 -2.52 11.21
N ASP A 57 -20.61 -2.97 11.50
CA ASP A 57 -20.87 -4.39 11.77
C ASP A 57 -20.61 -5.27 10.53
N GLU A 58 -20.91 -4.79 9.32
CA GLU A 58 -20.58 -5.52 8.09
C GLU A 58 -19.04 -5.65 7.86
N VAL A 59 -18.26 -4.61 8.24
CA VAL A 59 -16.81 -4.71 8.17
C VAL A 59 -16.28 -5.66 9.24
N VAL A 60 -16.84 -5.64 10.44
CA VAL A 60 -16.49 -6.59 11.52
C VAL A 60 -16.72 -8.03 11.06
N ASP A 61 -17.90 -8.33 10.48
CA ASP A 61 -18.20 -9.67 9.96
C ASP A 61 -17.19 -10.10 8.89
N ALA A 62 -16.84 -9.20 7.96
CA ALA A 62 -15.85 -9.48 6.92
C ALA A 62 -14.44 -9.72 7.51
N VAL A 63 -14.03 -8.95 8.51
CA VAL A 63 -12.76 -9.12 9.21
C VAL A 63 -12.69 -10.46 9.93
N VAL A 64 -13.73 -10.77 10.72
CA VAL A 64 -13.81 -12.03 11.48
C VAL A 64 -13.77 -13.24 10.53
N GLN A 65 -14.51 -13.20 9.41
CA GLN A 65 -14.50 -14.29 8.43
C GLN A 65 -13.12 -14.46 7.77
N ALA A 66 -12.48 -13.38 7.35
CA ALA A 66 -11.17 -13.43 6.72
C ALA A 66 -10.09 -13.97 7.69
N ILE A 67 -10.14 -13.56 8.95
CA ILE A 67 -9.23 -14.05 9.99
C ILE A 67 -9.49 -15.52 10.30
N THR A 68 -10.75 -15.91 10.52
CA THR A 68 -11.12 -17.31 10.79
C THR A 68 -10.63 -18.25 9.68
N GLU A 69 -10.72 -17.83 8.43
CA GLU A 69 -10.20 -18.61 7.29
C GLU A 69 -8.67 -18.71 7.34
N ALA A 70 -7.97 -17.61 7.60
CA ALA A 70 -6.50 -17.62 7.72
C ALA A 70 -6.03 -18.49 8.90
N GLU A 71 -6.68 -18.40 10.05
CA GLU A 71 -6.43 -19.25 11.22
C GLU A 71 -6.69 -20.74 10.93
N ARG A 72 -7.78 -21.03 10.22
CA ARG A 72 -8.10 -22.42 9.82
C ARG A 72 -7.02 -23.02 8.92
N VAL A 73 -6.43 -22.22 8.02
CA VAL A 73 -5.37 -22.68 7.10
C VAL A 73 -4.04 -22.87 7.84
N SER A 74 -3.68 -21.93 8.73
CA SER A 74 -2.36 -21.94 9.40
C SER A 74 -2.35 -22.72 10.72
N GLY A 75 -3.50 -22.89 11.38
CA GLY A 75 -3.57 -23.36 12.76
C GLY A 75 -3.10 -22.33 13.80
N VAL A 76 -2.87 -21.08 13.42
CA VAL A 76 -2.32 -20.00 14.26
C VAL A 76 -3.40 -18.96 14.53
N HIS A 77 -3.56 -18.55 15.78
CA HIS A 77 -4.47 -17.48 16.17
C HIS A 77 -3.91 -16.08 15.87
N VAL A 78 -4.76 -15.15 15.42
CA VAL A 78 -4.42 -13.77 15.03
C VAL A 78 -4.85 -12.78 16.11
N PRO A 79 -4.05 -12.52 17.14
CA PRO A 79 -4.41 -11.59 18.22
C PRO A 79 -4.14 -10.13 17.85
N ARG A 80 -3.29 -9.90 16.86
CA ARG A 80 -2.83 -8.59 16.40
C ARG A 80 -2.53 -8.61 14.91
N ALA A 81 -2.46 -7.45 14.27
CA ALA A 81 -2.05 -7.35 12.87
C ALA A 81 -1.55 -5.95 12.52
N THR A 82 -0.67 -5.86 11.51
CA THR A 82 -0.42 -4.61 10.80
C THR A 82 -1.56 -4.41 9.79
N VAL A 83 -2.15 -3.20 9.79
CA VAL A 83 -3.41 -2.89 9.10
C VAL A 83 -3.21 -1.74 8.13
N ASN A 84 -3.86 -1.81 6.97
CA ASN A 84 -3.79 -0.74 5.99
C ASN A 84 -4.78 0.40 6.27
N VAL A 85 -4.43 1.57 5.71
CA VAL A 85 -5.33 2.72 5.56
C VAL A 85 -5.36 3.10 4.09
N ASN A 86 -6.55 3.08 3.49
CA ASN A 86 -6.75 3.37 2.06
C ASN A 86 -7.90 4.35 1.81
N SER A 87 -8.27 5.14 2.83
CA SER A 87 -9.32 6.14 2.70
C SER A 87 -8.93 7.25 1.73
N SER A 88 -9.87 7.67 0.88
CA SER A 88 -9.72 8.84 0.01
C SER A 88 -9.46 10.16 0.75
N GLN A 89 -9.53 10.14 2.08
CA GLN A 89 -9.19 11.27 2.93
C GLN A 89 -7.70 11.27 3.34
N VAL A 90 -6.90 10.31 2.90
CA VAL A 90 -5.44 10.34 3.07
C VAL A 90 -4.86 11.43 2.18
N ILE A 91 -3.99 12.27 2.76
CA ILE A 91 -3.31 13.38 2.06
C ILE A 91 -1.83 13.31 2.40
N GLY A 92 -1.00 13.30 1.35
CA GLY A 92 0.44 13.49 1.46
C GLY A 92 0.81 14.96 1.35
N MET A 93 1.74 15.42 2.16
CA MET A 93 2.29 16.78 2.13
C MET A 93 3.79 16.76 2.45
N ASN A 94 4.52 17.70 1.87
CA ASN A 94 5.94 17.83 2.16
C ASN A 94 6.15 18.85 3.28
N SER A 95 7.15 18.58 4.12
CA SER A 95 7.60 19.49 5.17
C SER A 95 9.12 19.50 5.27
N ARG A 96 9.66 20.46 5.99
CA ARG A 96 11.09 20.58 6.28
C ARG A 96 11.31 20.82 7.74
N GLY A 97 12.18 20.00 8.36
CA GLY A 97 12.72 20.21 9.68
C GLY A 97 14.11 20.87 9.63
N VAL A 98 14.42 21.67 10.60
CA VAL A 98 15.73 22.34 10.74
C VAL A 98 16.11 22.41 12.21
N ILE A 99 17.32 21.97 12.56
CA ILE A 99 17.90 22.14 13.90
C ILE A 99 19.33 22.65 13.84
N ALA A 100 19.77 23.25 14.92
CA ALA A 100 21.19 23.52 15.16
C ALA A 100 21.80 22.39 15.99
N ILE A 101 23.02 21.98 15.65
CA ILE A 101 23.79 20.98 16.39
C ILE A 101 24.56 21.68 17.51
N SER A 102 24.27 21.29 18.75
CA SER A 102 24.82 21.92 19.96
C SER A 102 26.00 21.17 20.58
N ALA A 103 26.34 19.99 20.08
CA ALA A 103 27.46 19.20 20.58
C ALA A 103 28.79 19.93 20.37
N ALA A 104 29.68 19.85 21.37
CA ALA A 104 30.99 20.55 21.32
C ALA A 104 31.87 20.09 20.15
N ASN A 105 31.78 18.80 19.76
CA ASN A 105 32.49 18.24 18.62
C ASN A 105 31.72 18.39 17.30
N ARG A 106 30.48 18.96 17.33
CA ARG A 106 29.59 19.12 16.19
C ARG A 106 29.27 17.82 15.43
N GLU A 107 29.47 16.68 16.04
CA GLU A 107 29.10 15.38 15.50
C GLU A 107 27.61 15.14 15.66
N ILE A 108 26.95 14.72 14.58
CA ILE A 108 25.52 14.44 14.53
C ILE A 108 25.27 13.09 15.13
N THR A 109 24.37 13.05 16.12
CA THR A 109 23.93 11.84 16.80
C THR A 109 22.61 11.31 16.23
N SER A 110 22.23 10.09 16.60
CA SER A 110 20.88 9.53 16.28
C SER A 110 19.78 10.38 16.92
N GLU A 111 20.04 11.01 18.08
CA GLU A 111 19.11 11.93 18.75
C GLU A 111 18.91 13.22 17.93
N ASP A 112 19.97 13.78 17.35
CA ASP A 112 19.86 14.96 16.48
C ASP A 112 19.07 14.62 15.20
N ARG A 113 19.27 13.42 14.61
CA ARG A 113 18.45 12.94 13.51
C ARG A 113 16.98 12.88 13.90
N TYR A 114 16.66 12.27 15.04
CA TYR A 114 15.29 12.23 15.56
C TYR A 114 14.70 13.64 15.76
N ARG A 115 15.44 14.54 16.38
CA ARG A 115 15.00 15.91 16.62
C ARG A 115 14.72 16.70 15.34
N VAL A 116 15.52 16.54 14.29
CA VAL A 116 15.27 17.24 13.02
C VAL A 116 14.07 16.67 12.30
N GLU A 117 13.85 15.36 12.39
CA GLU A 117 12.65 14.70 11.86
C GLU A 117 11.41 15.15 12.65
N GLU A 118 11.47 15.20 13.98
CA GLU A 118 10.40 15.74 14.83
C GLU A 118 10.10 17.21 14.50
N ALA A 119 11.12 18.03 14.30
CA ALA A 119 10.93 19.42 13.90
C ALA A 119 10.17 19.56 12.57
N ALA A 120 10.32 18.61 11.66
CA ALA A 120 9.56 18.58 10.42
C ALA A 120 8.07 18.28 10.62
N THR A 121 7.66 17.71 11.78
CA THR A 121 6.26 17.42 12.09
C THR A 121 5.50 18.63 12.64
N ILE A 122 6.19 19.70 13.01
CA ILE A 122 5.59 20.93 13.52
C ILE A 122 4.96 21.68 12.34
N VAL A 123 3.88 21.12 11.81
CA VAL A 123 3.12 21.69 10.71
C VAL A 123 1.69 21.98 11.13
N LYS A 124 1.11 23.02 10.56
CA LYS A 124 -0.30 23.33 10.77
C LYS A 124 -1.15 22.34 9.97
N LEU A 125 -1.61 21.29 10.64
CA LEU A 125 -2.54 20.33 10.04
C LEU A 125 -3.94 20.95 9.89
N PRO A 126 -4.68 20.59 8.83
CA PRO A 126 -6.11 20.91 8.74
C PRO A 126 -6.89 20.32 9.92
N PRO A 127 -8.05 20.89 10.29
CA PRO A 127 -8.88 20.37 11.38
C PRO A 127 -9.23 18.89 11.18
N ASN A 128 -9.35 18.13 12.27
CA ASN A 128 -9.73 16.72 12.32
C ASN A 128 -8.79 15.78 11.52
N ARG A 129 -7.53 16.15 11.39
CA ARG A 129 -6.50 15.30 10.76
C ARG A 129 -5.40 14.97 11.76
N ASP A 130 -4.82 13.80 11.58
CA ASP A 130 -3.65 13.34 12.33
C ASP A 130 -2.61 12.76 11.39
N ILE A 131 -1.36 12.70 11.84
CA ILE A 131 -0.26 12.11 11.10
C ILE A 131 -0.37 10.60 11.23
N ILE A 132 -0.44 9.91 10.07
CA ILE A 132 -0.40 8.44 10.01
C ILE A 132 1.04 7.97 9.90
N GLN A 133 1.83 8.63 9.03
CA GLN A 133 3.18 8.19 8.70
C GLN A 133 4.02 9.35 8.18
N ILE A 134 5.35 9.27 8.42
CA ILE A 134 6.30 10.28 7.98
C ILE A 134 7.48 9.58 7.34
N PHE A 135 7.95 10.11 6.22
CA PHE A 135 9.08 9.60 5.46
C PHE A 135 10.13 10.70 5.34
N ALA A 136 11.31 10.48 5.92
CA ALA A 136 12.48 11.32 5.64
C ALA A 136 12.95 11.01 4.21
N LYS A 137 13.19 12.05 3.41
CA LYS A 137 13.60 11.91 2.01
C LYS A 137 15.07 12.21 1.83
N ASN A 138 15.50 13.35 2.34
CA ASN A 138 16.81 13.89 2.08
C ASN A 138 17.26 14.75 3.25
N TYR A 139 18.48 14.51 3.73
CA TYR A 139 19.10 15.38 4.72
C TYR A 139 20.04 16.36 4.04
N ARG A 140 20.16 17.54 4.67
CA ARG A 140 21.09 18.58 4.28
C ARG A 140 21.91 19.01 5.49
N LEU A 141 23.23 19.12 5.34
CA LEU A 141 24.15 19.51 6.39
C LEU A 141 24.98 20.71 5.92
N ASP A 142 24.86 21.84 6.60
CA ASP A 142 25.54 23.09 6.27
C ASP A 142 25.43 23.50 4.79
N GLY A 143 24.29 23.19 4.15
CA GLY A 143 24.03 23.46 2.74
C GLY A 143 24.42 22.34 1.78
N GLN A 144 25.07 21.27 2.23
CA GLN A 144 25.34 20.08 1.43
C GLN A 144 24.09 19.21 1.35
N ASP A 145 23.54 19.01 0.15
CA ASP A 145 22.38 18.19 -0.16
C ASP A 145 22.69 16.70 -0.33
N ASN A 146 21.64 15.90 -0.46
CA ASN A 146 21.67 14.47 -0.81
C ASN A 146 22.39 13.59 0.21
N ILE A 147 22.26 13.92 1.50
CA ILE A 147 22.78 13.08 2.58
C ILE A 147 21.70 12.07 2.94
N LYS A 148 22.03 10.79 2.86
CA LYS A 148 21.10 9.68 3.19
C LYS A 148 21.07 9.36 4.69
N ASP A 149 22.20 9.51 5.36
CA ASP A 149 22.34 9.33 6.80
C ASP A 149 23.33 10.34 7.35
N PRO A 150 22.90 11.30 8.14
CA PRO A 150 23.77 12.33 8.69
C PRO A 150 24.53 11.88 9.93
N VAL A 151 24.18 10.75 10.56
CA VAL A 151 24.78 10.30 11.83
C VAL A 151 26.26 10.02 11.68
N GLY A 152 27.07 10.56 12.59
CA GLY A 152 28.54 10.51 12.55
C GLY A 152 29.21 11.57 11.68
N MET A 153 28.43 12.35 10.91
CA MET A 153 28.99 13.52 10.18
C MET A 153 29.13 14.73 11.11
N GLN A 154 29.96 15.69 10.74
CA GLN A 154 30.16 16.92 11.50
C GLN A 154 29.54 18.12 10.80
N GLY A 155 28.80 18.94 11.55
CA GLY A 155 28.15 20.13 11.01
C GLY A 155 27.44 20.93 12.10
N VAL A 156 26.95 22.11 11.71
CA VAL A 156 26.28 23.06 12.62
C VAL A 156 24.78 23.10 12.41
N ARG A 157 24.33 22.93 11.15
CA ARG A 157 22.93 23.05 10.78
C ARG A 157 22.47 21.79 10.03
N LEU A 158 21.60 21.02 10.66
CA LEU A 158 21.01 19.85 10.08
C LEU A 158 19.56 20.17 9.63
N GLU A 159 19.24 19.82 8.39
CA GLU A 159 17.89 19.93 7.81
C GLU A 159 17.45 18.58 7.29
N VAL A 160 16.14 18.33 7.25
CA VAL A 160 15.53 17.18 6.61
C VAL A 160 14.28 17.59 5.81
N ASP A 161 14.21 17.15 4.57
CA ASP A 161 12.97 17.18 3.80
C ASP A 161 12.17 15.90 4.08
N THR A 162 10.88 16.04 4.40
CA THR A 162 10.01 14.92 4.75
C THR A 162 8.76 14.88 3.88
N HIS A 163 8.20 13.68 3.69
CA HIS A 163 6.85 13.48 3.19
C HIS A 163 5.96 12.98 4.34
N ILE A 164 4.98 13.80 4.72
CA ILE A 164 4.06 13.52 5.82
C ILE A 164 2.74 13.03 5.23
N VAL A 165 2.28 11.87 5.68
CA VAL A 165 0.98 11.33 5.30
C VAL A 165 0.02 11.48 6.45
N THR A 166 -1.11 12.13 6.20
CA THR A 166 -2.14 12.42 7.19
C THR A 166 -3.45 11.75 6.85
N GLY A 167 -4.22 11.37 7.86
CA GLY A 167 -5.55 10.80 7.73
C GLY A 167 -6.60 11.54 8.52
N SER A 168 -7.86 11.24 8.25
CA SER A 168 -9.00 11.75 9.01
C SER A 168 -9.10 11.04 10.36
N ILE A 169 -9.13 11.79 11.47
CA ILE A 169 -9.31 11.24 12.81
C ILE A 169 -10.60 10.41 12.92
N PRO A 170 -11.78 10.87 12.43
CA PRO A 170 -12.97 10.05 12.43
C PRO A 170 -12.82 8.72 11.65
N SER A 171 -12.16 8.75 10.48
CA SER A 171 -11.90 7.51 9.72
C SER A 171 -11.04 6.52 10.49
N MET A 172 -9.97 7.00 11.15
CA MET A 172 -9.08 6.15 11.95
C MET A 172 -9.81 5.57 13.18
N ARG A 173 -10.68 6.36 13.83
CA ARG A 173 -11.51 5.88 14.94
C ARG A 173 -12.46 4.77 14.51
N ASN A 174 -13.08 4.89 13.34
CA ASN A 174 -13.97 3.84 12.82
C ASN A 174 -13.20 2.54 12.52
N ILE A 175 -11.99 2.63 11.97
CA ILE A 175 -11.13 1.46 11.76
C ILE A 175 -10.76 0.81 13.11
N ASN A 176 -10.33 1.62 14.10
CA ASN A 176 -10.02 1.12 15.44
C ASN A 176 -11.23 0.41 16.08
N LEU A 177 -12.43 0.97 15.96
CA LEU A 177 -13.66 0.36 16.48
C LEU A 177 -13.99 -0.98 15.80
N VAL A 178 -13.75 -1.08 14.48
CA VAL A 178 -13.89 -2.36 13.76
C VAL A 178 -12.93 -3.40 14.32
N LEU A 179 -11.65 -3.05 14.49
CA LEU A 179 -10.61 -3.95 14.99
C LEU A 179 -10.90 -4.38 16.45
N GLU A 180 -11.29 -3.45 17.31
CA GLU A 180 -11.70 -3.73 18.69
C GLU A 180 -12.84 -4.74 18.74
N LYS A 181 -13.93 -4.51 17.97
CA LYS A 181 -15.07 -5.42 17.87
C LYS A 181 -14.70 -6.79 17.27
N SER A 182 -13.64 -6.85 16.47
CA SER A 182 -13.12 -8.09 15.89
C SER A 182 -12.08 -8.80 16.78
N ASN A 183 -11.81 -8.28 17.98
CA ASN A 183 -10.78 -8.76 18.93
C ASN A 183 -9.37 -8.82 18.31
N VAL A 184 -9.01 -7.87 17.45
CA VAL A 184 -7.69 -7.76 16.85
C VAL A 184 -7.05 -6.44 17.25
N MET A 185 -5.85 -6.51 17.85
CA MET A 185 -5.10 -5.31 18.18
C MET A 185 -4.30 -4.83 16.96
N PRO A 186 -4.41 -3.56 16.54
CA PRO A 186 -3.52 -3.05 15.50
C PRO A 186 -2.09 -2.94 16.04
N THR A 187 -1.14 -3.61 15.40
CA THR A 187 0.29 -3.42 15.66
C THR A 187 0.73 -2.06 15.11
N ARG A 188 0.30 -1.76 13.88
CA ARG A 188 0.58 -0.51 13.19
C ARG A 188 -0.45 -0.25 12.09
N PHE A 189 -0.58 1.03 11.72
CA PHE A 189 -1.26 1.46 10.50
C PHE A 189 -0.25 1.90 9.44
N THR A 190 -0.48 1.52 8.19
CA THR A 190 0.30 1.97 7.04
C THR A 190 -0.60 2.20 5.83
N ILE A 191 -0.10 2.86 4.80
CA ILE A 191 -0.85 3.10 3.57
C ILE A 191 -0.76 1.87 2.67
N SER A 192 -1.87 1.48 2.01
CA SER A 192 -1.93 0.29 1.14
C SER A 192 -0.82 0.27 0.09
N SER A 193 -0.56 1.40 -0.58
CA SER A 193 0.49 1.47 -1.61
C SER A 193 1.90 1.28 -1.05
N ILE A 194 2.16 1.69 0.20
CA ILE A 194 3.46 1.44 0.87
C ILE A 194 3.62 -0.05 1.13
N ALA A 195 2.61 -0.70 1.71
CA ALA A 195 2.64 -2.14 1.95
C ALA A 195 2.81 -2.92 0.63
N SER A 196 2.02 -2.60 -0.39
CA SER A 196 2.15 -3.24 -1.70
C SER A 196 3.52 -3.02 -2.35
N ALA A 197 4.14 -1.84 -2.15
CA ALA A 197 5.48 -1.56 -2.66
C ALA A 197 6.55 -2.41 -1.98
N GLU A 198 6.38 -2.72 -0.70
CA GLU A 198 7.29 -3.62 0.02
C GLU A 198 7.24 -5.02 -0.59
N ALA A 199 6.06 -5.58 -0.77
CA ALA A 199 5.86 -6.92 -1.30
C ALA A 199 6.25 -7.10 -2.78
N VAL A 200 6.28 -6.03 -3.59
CA VAL A 200 6.34 -6.15 -5.06
C VAL A 200 7.58 -5.51 -5.69
N LEU A 201 8.08 -4.40 -5.12
CA LEU A 201 9.20 -3.67 -5.70
C LEU A 201 10.53 -4.18 -5.17
N ASN A 202 11.42 -4.56 -6.07
CA ASN A 202 12.80 -4.86 -5.71
C ASN A 202 13.60 -3.58 -5.45
N ARG A 203 14.81 -3.74 -4.89
CA ARG A 203 15.70 -2.63 -4.56
C ARG A 203 15.97 -1.70 -5.75
N GLN A 204 16.32 -2.27 -6.91
CA GLN A 204 16.61 -1.49 -8.11
C GLN A 204 15.42 -0.60 -8.53
N GLN A 205 14.20 -1.10 -8.41
CA GLN A 205 13.00 -0.35 -8.73
C GLN A 205 12.73 0.78 -7.73
N LYS A 206 12.95 0.53 -6.42
CA LYS A 206 12.85 1.56 -5.38
C LYS A 206 13.90 2.66 -5.57
N GLU A 207 15.09 2.32 -6.07
CA GLU A 207 16.18 3.28 -6.33
C GLU A 207 15.98 4.09 -7.62
N SER A 208 15.58 3.44 -8.71
CA SER A 208 15.55 4.07 -10.05
C SER A 208 14.38 5.00 -10.32
N GLY A 209 13.44 5.14 -9.39
CA GLY A 209 12.22 5.95 -9.58
C GLY A 209 11.09 5.15 -10.21
N THR A 210 10.17 4.67 -9.37
CA THR A 210 9.00 3.85 -9.76
C THR A 210 7.74 4.43 -9.13
N VAL A 211 6.64 4.46 -9.88
CA VAL A 211 5.31 4.63 -9.30
C VAL A 211 4.62 3.27 -9.18
N LEU A 212 4.14 2.94 -7.99
CA LEU A 212 3.25 1.81 -7.79
C LEU A 212 1.81 2.30 -7.66
N LEU A 213 0.91 1.66 -8.39
CA LEU A 213 -0.54 1.90 -8.36
C LEU A 213 -1.25 0.64 -7.85
N ASP A 214 -1.80 0.71 -6.66
CA ASP A 214 -2.70 -0.31 -6.13
C ASP A 214 -4.14 0.07 -6.46
N ILE A 215 -4.66 -0.53 -7.54
CA ILE A 215 -5.99 -0.24 -8.07
C ILE A 215 -6.97 -1.25 -7.48
N GLY A 216 -7.61 -0.84 -6.38
CA GLY A 216 -8.64 -1.61 -5.70
C GLY A 216 -10.03 -1.48 -6.32
N ALA A 217 -11.06 -1.88 -5.57
CA ALA A 217 -12.45 -1.71 -5.99
C ALA A 217 -12.91 -0.25 -5.87
N GLY A 218 -12.63 0.44 -4.76
CA GLY A 218 -13.14 1.78 -4.49
C GLY A 218 -12.10 2.88 -4.50
N THR A 219 -10.82 2.55 -4.53
CA THR A 219 -9.69 3.49 -4.48
C THR A 219 -8.54 3.02 -5.36
N THR A 220 -7.75 3.98 -5.83
CA THR A 220 -6.41 3.78 -6.39
C THR A 220 -5.41 4.43 -5.45
N ASN A 221 -4.57 3.63 -4.81
CA ASN A 221 -3.51 4.08 -3.93
C ASN A 221 -2.21 4.20 -4.72
N LEU A 222 -1.56 5.35 -4.63
CA LEU A 222 -0.35 5.67 -5.37
C LEU A 222 0.81 5.90 -4.41
N VAL A 223 1.97 5.34 -4.72
CA VAL A 223 3.25 5.72 -4.10
C VAL A 223 4.32 5.89 -5.18
N VAL A 224 5.09 6.96 -5.07
CA VAL A 224 6.29 7.17 -5.87
C VAL A 224 7.50 6.94 -4.99
N LEU A 225 8.37 6.02 -5.39
CA LEU A 225 9.67 5.76 -4.76
C LEU A 225 10.78 6.16 -5.73
N GLU A 226 11.81 6.79 -5.22
CA GLU A 226 13.03 7.16 -5.94
C GLU A 226 14.18 7.26 -4.94
N GLU A 227 15.34 6.78 -5.32
CA GLU A 227 16.52 6.69 -4.45
C GLU A 227 16.28 5.92 -3.13
N GLY A 228 15.38 4.93 -3.19
CA GLY A 228 14.98 4.14 -2.03
C GLY A 228 14.01 4.84 -1.06
N GLU A 229 13.53 6.04 -1.37
CA GLU A 229 12.73 6.87 -0.49
C GLU A 229 11.35 7.16 -1.05
N VAL A 230 10.36 7.33 -0.16
CA VAL A 230 9.00 7.72 -0.54
C VAL A 230 8.97 9.20 -0.92
N GLN A 231 8.74 9.49 -2.19
CA GLN A 231 8.67 10.85 -2.71
C GLN A 231 7.26 11.43 -2.60
N HIS A 232 6.25 10.60 -2.83
CA HIS A 232 4.85 11.03 -2.82
C HIS A 232 3.90 9.87 -2.54
N VAL A 233 2.83 10.15 -1.81
CA VAL A 233 1.71 9.23 -1.56
C VAL A 233 0.40 9.96 -1.85
N ALA A 234 -0.51 9.29 -2.55
CA ALA A 234 -1.87 9.78 -2.76
C ALA A 234 -2.88 8.63 -2.80
N VAL A 235 -4.12 8.91 -2.43
CA VAL A 235 -5.25 8.00 -2.54
C VAL A 235 -6.35 8.65 -3.36
N LEU A 236 -6.62 8.09 -4.53
CA LEU A 236 -7.65 8.55 -5.44
C LEU A 236 -8.97 7.81 -5.16
N PRO A 237 -10.14 8.49 -5.08
CA PRO A 237 -11.44 7.88 -4.79
C PRO A 237 -12.06 7.19 -6.01
N LEU A 238 -11.23 6.53 -6.83
CA LEU A 238 -11.58 5.85 -8.07
C LEU A 238 -10.98 4.44 -8.07
N GLY A 239 -11.72 3.46 -8.56
CA GLY A 239 -11.30 2.07 -8.65
C GLY A 239 -12.23 1.23 -9.53
N GLY A 240 -12.11 -0.09 -9.46
CA GLY A 240 -12.85 -1.01 -10.32
C GLY A 240 -14.38 -0.89 -10.24
N THR A 241 -14.92 -0.46 -9.11
CA THR A 241 -16.38 -0.22 -8.95
C THR A 241 -16.87 0.95 -9.82
N ASN A 242 -16.00 1.93 -10.11
CA ASN A 242 -16.37 3.01 -11.02
C ASN A 242 -16.60 2.47 -12.44
N ILE A 243 -15.75 1.51 -12.89
CA ILE A 243 -15.95 0.82 -14.19
C ILE A 243 -17.28 0.07 -14.18
N THR A 244 -17.61 -0.65 -13.10
CA THR A 244 -18.88 -1.37 -12.97
C THR A 244 -20.08 -0.44 -13.04
N ASN A 245 -20.02 0.70 -12.33
CA ASN A 245 -21.10 1.70 -12.35
C ASN A 245 -21.34 2.27 -13.76
N ASP A 246 -20.26 2.59 -14.48
CA ASP A 246 -20.36 3.12 -15.83
C ASP A 246 -20.91 2.08 -16.81
N LEU A 247 -20.50 0.84 -16.66
CA LEU A 247 -21.07 -0.28 -17.43
C LEU A 247 -22.56 -0.44 -17.13
N ALA A 248 -22.99 -0.38 -15.86
CA ALA A 248 -24.41 -0.49 -15.50
C ALA A 248 -25.24 0.62 -16.14
N ILE A 249 -24.72 1.87 -16.12
CA ILE A 249 -25.39 3.02 -16.74
C ILE A 249 -25.39 2.90 -18.26
N GLY A 250 -24.22 2.66 -18.87
CA GLY A 250 -24.08 2.64 -20.33
C GLY A 250 -24.77 1.47 -21.01
N LEU A 251 -24.80 0.31 -20.35
CA LEU A 251 -25.48 -0.91 -20.83
C LEU A 251 -26.96 -0.98 -20.37
N LYS A 252 -27.39 -0.05 -19.50
CA LYS A 252 -28.74 -0.02 -18.92
C LYS A 252 -29.10 -1.32 -18.24
N THR A 253 -28.22 -1.82 -17.38
CA THR A 253 -28.37 -3.10 -16.70
C THR A 253 -28.07 -2.96 -15.20
N ASP A 254 -28.33 -4.03 -14.43
CA ASP A 254 -28.06 -4.07 -12.99
C ASP A 254 -26.57 -4.14 -12.70
N LEU A 255 -26.17 -3.69 -11.49
CA LEU A 255 -24.75 -3.65 -11.09
C LEU A 255 -24.07 -5.01 -11.07
N ASP A 256 -24.76 -6.06 -10.66
CA ASP A 256 -24.26 -7.42 -10.63
C ASP A 256 -24.00 -7.96 -12.06
N VAL A 257 -24.92 -7.68 -12.98
CA VAL A 257 -24.72 -7.99 -14.43
C VAL A 257 -23.52 -7.23 -14.98
N ALA A 258 -23.41 -5.92 -14.70
CA ALA A 258 -22.30 -5.08 -15.13
C ALA A 258 -20.95 -5.57 -14.57
N GLU A 259 -20.93 -6.00 -13.29
CA GLU A 259 -19.72 -6.59 -12.68
C GLU A 259 -19.31 -7.88 -13.38
N HIS A 260 -20.26 -8.75 -13.71
CA HIS A 260 -19.99 -9.98 -14.47
C HIS A 260 -19.47 -9.69 -15.87
N VAL A 261 -20.05 -8.70 -16.58
CA VAL A 261 -19.54 -8.22 -17.88
C VAL A 261 -18.10 -7.77 -17.77
N LYS A 262 -17.78 -6.94 -16.77
CA LYS A 262 -16.41 -6.46 -16.52
C LYS A 262 -15.44 -7.61 -16.28
N LEU A 263 -15.79 -8.56 -15.40
CA LEU A 263 -14.92 -9.67 -15.03
C LEU A 263 -14.71 -10.70 -16.13
N GLN A 264 -15.74 -11.00 -16.93
CA GLN A 264 -15.68 -12.04 -17.95
C GLN A 264 -15.28 -11.52 -19.33
N HIS A 265 -15.61 -10.27 -19.63
CA HIS A 265 -15.49 -9.70 -20.97
C HIS A 265 -14.73 -8.38 -21.00
N GLY A 266 -14.38 -7.80 -19.85
CA GLY A 266 -13.59 -6.57 -19.80
C GLY A 266 -12.21 -6.74 -20.41
N GLY A 267 -11.77 -5.74 -21.14
CA GLY A 267 -10.43 -5.67 -21.73
C GLY A 267 -10.18 -4.31 -22.35
N LEU A 268 -8.91 -3.99 -22.59
CA LEU A 268 -8.44 -2.71 -23.12
C LEU A 268 -7.61 -2.93 -24.38
N GLY A 269 -7.74 -2.05 -25.36
CA GLY A 269 -7.01 -2.10 -26.63
C GLY A 269 -7.18 -3.43 -27.33
N LYS A 270 -6.08 -4.05 -27.76
CA LYS A 270 -6.07 -5.36 -28.48
C LYS A 270 -6.58 -6.54 -27.63
N HIS A 271 -6.75 -6.37 -26.33
CA HIS A 271 -7.26 -7.39 -25.42
C HIS A 271 -8.78 -7.31 -25.22
N ALA A 272 -9.42 -6.29 -25.78
CA ALA A 272 -10.87 -6.20 -25.80
C ALA A 272 -11.48 -7.27 -26.71
N LYS A 273 -12.66 -7.73 -26.37
CA LYS A 273 -13.42 -8.68 -27.20
C LYS A 273 -14.16 -7.94 -28.31
N SER A 274 -14.57 -8.63 -29.36
CA SER A 274 -15.35 -8.07 -30.47
C SER A 274 -16.67 -8.82 -30.64
N GLY A 275 -17.65 -8.18 -31.29
CA GLY A 275 -18.94 -8.74 -31.59
C GLY A 275 -19.93 -8.68 -30.44
N ARG A 276 -20.82 -9.67 -30.34
CA ARG A 276 -21.82 -9.74 -29.26
C ARG A 276 -21.31 -10.57 -28.09
N LEU A 277 -21.39 -9.97 -26.89
CA LEU A 277 -21.10 -10.60 -25.62
C LEU A 277 -22.39 -11.16 -25.03
N SER A 278 -22.33 -12.36 -24.46
CA SER A 278 -23.46 -12.98 -23.79
C SER A 278 -23.06 -13.49 -22.43
N ILE A 279 -23.83 -13.14 -21.41
CA ILE A 279 -23.70 -13.67 -20.04
C ILE A 279 -25.04 -14.26 -19.59
N ILE A 280 -24.98 -15.27 -18.75
CA ILE A 280 -26.16 -15.86 -18.11
C ILE A 280 -26.02 -15.59 -16.62
N LEU A 281 -26.94 -14.78 -16.06
CA LEU A 281 -27.00 -14.47 -14.64
C LEU A 281 -28.46 -14.56 -14.15
N HIS A 282 -28.67 -15.13 -13.00
CA HIS A 282 -30.02 -15.35 -12.41
C HIS A 282 -31.01 -16.01 -13.38
N LYS A 283 -30.52 -16.95 -14.23
CA LYS A 283 -31.28 -17.66 -15.28
C LYS A 283 -31.73 -16.78 -16.45
N ASN A 284 -31.33 -15.50 -16.48
CA ASN A 284 -31.58 -14.58 -17.58
C ASN A 284 -30.34 -14.49 -18.49
N ARG A 285 -30.56 -14.45 -19.79
CA ARG A 285 -29.51 -14.19 -20.76
C ARG A 285 -29.48 -12.71 -21.06
N HIS A 286 -28.28 -12.11 -20.94
CA HIS A 286 -28.01 -10.72 -21.26
C HIS A 286 -27.04 -10.68 -22.42
N GLU A 287 -27.29 -9.81 -23.39
CA GLU A 287 -26.46 -9.61 -24.57
C GLU A 287 -26.04 -8.16 -24.69
N PHE A 288 -24.79 -7.92 -24.98
CA PHE A 288 -24.20 -6.58 -25.07
C PHE A 288 -23.29 -6.48 -26.29
N ASP A 289 -23.14 -5.26 -26.78
CA ASP A 289 -22.15 -4.93 -27.80
C ASP A 289 -20.76 -4.82 -27.18
N ALA A 290 -19.80 -5.58 -27.70
CA ALA A 290 -18.44 -5.60 -27.17
C ALA A 290 -17.72 -4.25 -27.34
N GLU A 291 -17.96 -3.54 -28.45
CA GLU A 291 -17.35 -2.23 -28.72
C GLU A 291 -17.84 -1.18 -27.72
N LEU A 292 -19.13 -1.22 -27.38
CA LEU A 292 -19.69 -0.35 -26.34
C LEU A 292 -19.08 -0.65 -24.97
N VAL A 293 -18.95 -1.92 -24.59
CA VAL A 293 -18.32 -2.34 -23.34
C VAL A 293 -16.87 -1.85 -23.28
N GLN A 294 -16.09 -2.05 -24.35
CA GLN A 294 -14.72 -1.56 -24.46
C GLN A 294 -14.64 -0.05 -24.28
N MET A 295 -15.42 0.70 -25.03
CA MET A 295 -15.43 2.17 -24.99
C MET A 295 -15.69 2.69 -23.57
N ILE A 296 -16.66 2.11 -22.85
CA ILE A 296 -16.98 2.52 -21.48
C ILE A 296 -15.80 2.23 -20.54
N ILE A 297 -15.19 1.04 -20.63
CA ILE A 297 -14.06 0.65 -19.79
C ILE A 297 -12.85 1.55 -20.07
N GLU A 298 -12.50 1.77 -21.34
CA GLU A 298 -11.36 2.59 -21.75
C GLU A 298 -11.53 4.03 -21.26
N SER A 299 -12.71 4.64 -21.43
CA SER A 299 -12.97 6.00 -20.98
C SER A 299 -12.79 6.16 -19.48
N ARG A 300 -13.26 5.17 -18.68
CA ARG A 300 -13.08 5.22 -17.23
C ARG A 300 -11.63 5.01 -16.80
N VAL A 301 -10.93 4.07 -17.42
CA VAL A 301 -9.52 3.81 -17.10
C VAL A 301 -8.65 5.01 -17.51
N GLU A 302 -8.94 5.64 -18.66
CA GLU A 302 -8.26 6.85 -19.09
C GLU A 302 -8.41 7.98 -18.06
N GLU A 303 -9.63 8.24 -17.60
CA GLU A 303 -9.87 9.23 -16.54
C GLU A 303 -9.09 8.92 -15.26
N MET A 304 -9.06 7.63 -14.83
CA MET A 304 -8.27 7.22 -13.67
C MET A 304 -6.79 7.53 -13.85
N LEU A 305 -6.23 7.24 -15.02
CA LEU A 305 -4.81 7.51 -15.34
C LEU A 305 -4.52 9.02 -15.46
N GLU A 306 -5.46 9.83 -15.92
CA GLU A 306 -5.35 11.30 -15.89
C GLU A 306 -5.20 11.83 -14.45
N TYR A 307 -5.96 11.27 -13.49
CA TYR A 307 -5.78 11.64 -12.08
C TYR A 307 -4.42 11.22 -11.54
N VAL A 308 -3.92 10.04 -11.94
CA VAL A 308 -2.56 9.60 -11.60
C VAL A 308 -1.53 10.57 -12.17
N ASP A 309 -1.65 10.98 -13.44
CA ASP A 309 -0.73 11.92 -14.07
C ASP A 309 -0.76 13.31 -13.39
N LYS A 310 -1.95 13.77 -12.94
CA LYS A 310 -2.06 14.98 -12.12
C LYS A 310 -1.26 14.88 -10.83
N GLU A 311 -1.27 13.73 -10.14
CA GLU A 311 -0.45 13.53 -8.94
C GLU A 311 1.05 13.52 -9.28
N LEU A 312 1.47 12.86 -10.36
CA LEU A 312 2.86 12.86 -10.81
C LEU A 312 3.35 14.27 -11.22
N LYS A 313 2.49 15.08 -11.81
CA LYS A 313 2.79 16.48 -12.16
C LYS A 313 3.05 17.35 -10.93
N LYS A 314 2.34 17.13 -9.81
CA LYS A 314 2.57 17.88 -8.54
C LYS A 314 4.01 17.76 -8.05
N ILE A 315 4.65 16.63 -8.30
CA ILE A 315 6.03 16.35 -7.89
C ILE A 315 7.03 16.41 -9.06
N HIS A 316 6.62 16.94 -10.22
CA HIS A 316 7.43 17.05 -11.43
C HIS A 316 7.99 15.72 -11.97
N LYS A 317 7.29 14.58 -11.73
CA LYS A 317 7.69 13.23 -12.14
C LYS A 317 6.85 12.63 -13.27
N SER A 318 5.88 13.36 -13.82
CA SER A 318 5.14 12.94 -15.02
C SER A 318 6.12 12.62 -16.15
N ARG A 319 6.04 11.40 -16.72
CA ARG A 319 6.92 10.87 -17.78
C ARG A 319 8.42 10.78 -17.43
N LYS A 320 8.78 10.88 -16.14
CA LYS A 320 10.18 10.98 -15.69
C LYS A 320 10.58 9.91 -14.67
N LEU A 321 9.92 8.77 -14.68
CA LEU A 321 10.22 7.66 -13.77
C LEU A 321 10.83 6.49 -14.56
N PRO A 322 12.16 6.28 -14.50
CA PRO A 322 12.84 5.21 -15.24
C PRO A 322 12.36 3.80 -14.86
N GLY A 323 11.98 3.58 -13.60
CA GLY A 323 11.41 2.32 -13.13
C GLY A 323 9.97 2.08 -13.59
N GLY A 324 9.31 3.12 -14.17
CA GLY A 324 7.98 3.05 -14.75
C GLY A 324 6.86 2.89 -13.73
N VAL A 325 5.78 2.24 -14.17
CA VAL A 325 4.56 2.00 -13.42
C VAL A 325 4.43 0.52 -13.08
N VAL A 326 4.16 0.22 -11.81
CA VAL A 326 3.84 -1.13 -11.34
C VAL A 326 2.41 -1.16 -10.86
N LEU A 327 1.58 -2.03 -11.47
CA LEU A 327 0.16 -2.15 -11.21
C LEU A 327 -0.11 -3.34 -10.28
N VAL A 328 -0.82 -3.12 -9.19
CA VAL A 328 -1.29 -4.17 -8.27
C VAL A 328 -2.75 -3.92 -7.88
N GLY A 329 -3.31 -4.76 -7.03
CA GLY A 329 -4.71 -4.72 -6.65
C GLY A 329 -5.61 -5.50 -7.60
N GLY A 330 -6.87 -5.68 -7.23
CA GLY A 330 -7.81 -6.53 -7.98
C GLY A 330 -8.07 -6.06 -9.41
N THR A 331 -8.09 -4.75 -9.64
CA THR A 331 -8.33 -4.15 -10.97
C THR A 331 -7.11 -4.29 -11.90
N ALA A 332 -5.89 -4.53 -11.36
CA ALA A 332 -4.71 -4.78 -12.17
C ALA A 332 -4.83 -6.04 -13.05
N LYS A 333 -5.78 -6.92 -12.75
CA LYS A 333 -6.11 -8.12 -13.54
C LYS A 333 -6.90 -7.83 -14.83
N LEU A 334 -7.36 -6.59 -15.03
CA LEU A 334 -8.07 -6.21 -16.24
C LEU A 334 -7.15 -6.39 -17.48
N PRO A 335 -7.52 -7.25 -18.44
CA PRO A 335 -6.68 -7.53 -19.60
C PRO A 335 -6.33 -6.25 -20.38
N GLY A 336 -5.04 -6.07 -20.68
CA GLY A 336 -4.55 -4.91 -21.42
C GLY A 336 -4.28 -3.66 -20.57
N LEU A 337 -4.55 -3.68 -19.25
CA LEU A 337 -4.37 -2.49 -18.40
C LEU A 337 -2.91 -1.99 -18.40
N ALA A 338 -1.92 -2.88 -18.39
CA ALA A 338 -0.52 -2.48 -18.42
C ALA A 338 -0.13 -1.80 -19.75
N ASP A 339 -0.55 -2.36 -20.89
CA ASP A 339 -0.29 -1.77 -22.21
C ASP A 339 -0.97 -0.39 -22.32
N PHE A 340 -2.22 -0.29 -21.87
CA PHE A 340 -2.99 0.95 -21.88
C PHE A 340 -2.38 2.01 -20.95
N THR A 341 -1.92 1.61 -19.75
CA THR A 341 -1.22 2.51 -18.81
C THR A 341 0.08 3.02 -19.40
N LYS A 342 0.86 2.14 -20.07
CA LYS A 342 2.09 2.51 -20.77
C LYS A 342 1.84 3.59 -21.83
N GLU A 343 0.78 3.43 -22.60
CA GLU A 343 0.42 4.39 -23.66
C GLU A 343 0.00 5.74 -23.07
N LYS A 344 -0.92 5.73 -22.07
CA LYS A 344 -1.50 6.96 -21.53
C LYS A 344 -0.56 7.77 -20.63
N LEU A 345 0.28 7.10 -19.84
CA LEU A 345 1.26 7.77 -18.97
C LEU A 345 2.63 7.98 -19.63
N GLU A 346 2.87 7.41 -20.82
CA GLU A 346 4.17 7.43 -21.53
C GLU A 346 5.33 6.95 -20.62
N LEU A 347 5.06 5.93 -19.81
CA LEU A 347 5.99 5.26 -18.90
C LEU A 347 5.93 3.76 -19.14
N ALA A 348 7.04 3.03 -18.97
CA ALA A 348 6.98 1.57 -18.95
C ALA A 348 5.98 1.12 -17.88
N ALA A 349 5.11 0.17 -18.19
CA ALA A 349 4.11 -0.31 -17.24
C ALA A 349 4.03 -1.84 -17.23
N ARG A 350 3.81 -2.42 -16.04
CA ARG A 350 3.63 -3.86 -15.88
C ARG A 350 2.75 -4.16 -14.67
N VAL A 351 2.14 -5.35 -14.67
CA VAL A 351 1.52 -5.91 -13.48
C VAL A 351 2.63 -6.38 -12.52
N GLY A 352 2.53 -5.99 -11.25
CA GLY A 352 3.45 -6.37 -10.21
C GLY A 352 3.35 -7.86 -9.87
N LYS A 353 4.48 -8.42 -9.44
CA LYS A 353 4.57 -9.78 -8.90
C LYS A 353 5.19 -9.70 -7.52
N LEU A 354 4.72 -10.51 -6.58
CA LEU A 354 5.31 -10.60 -5.26
C LEU A 354 6.80 -10.96 -5.36
N GLN A 355 7.61 -10.33 -4.51
CA GLN A 355 9.00 -10.74 -4.31
C GLN A 355 9.01 -12.19 -3.78
N PRO A 356 10.12 -12.91 -3.95
CA PRO A 356 10.19 -14.29 -3.49
C PRO A 356 9.95 -14.39 -1.97
N VAL A 357 8.83 -14.98 -1.58
CA VAL A 357 8.52 -15.52 -0.26
C VAL A 357 8.27 -17.00 -0.44
N SER A 358 8.32 -17.79 0.62
CA SER A 358 8.06 -19.23 0.56
C SER A 358 6.65 -19.60 1.06
N GLY A 359 6.31 -20.89 1.07
CA GLY A 359 5.05 -21.40 1.62
C GLY A 359 3.89 -21.40 0.61
N LEU A 360 2.70 -20.96 1.04
CA LEU A 360 1.45 -21.04 0.26
C LEU A 360 1.36 -19.99 -0.86
N MET A 361 2.38 -19.92 -1.70
CA MET A 361 2.53 -18.88 -2.72
C MET A 361 1.42 -18.88 -3.77
N ASP A 362 1.00 -20.05 -4.24
CA ASP A 362 -0.02 -20.15 -5.30
C ASP A 362 -1.34 -19.46 -4.93
N ALA A 363 -1.65 -19.42 -3.63
CA ALA A 363 -2.87 -18.78 -3.13
C ALA A 363 -2.78 -17.24 -3.06
N VAL A 364 -1.57 -16.69 -2.85
CA VAL A 364 -1.35 -15.25 -2.64
C VAL A 364 -0.68 -14.54 -3.82
N GLN A 365 -0.32 -15.25 -4.90
CA GLN A 365 0.27 -14.66 -6.12
C GLN A 365 -0.65 -13.68 -6.86
N ASP A 366 -1.97 -13.73 -6.60
CA ASP A 366 -2.92 -12.77 -7.17
C ASP A 366 -2.51 -11.34 -6.77
N PRO A 367 -2.37 -10.39 -7.71
CA PRO A 367 -2.02 -9.00 -7.41
C PRO A 367 -2.92 -8.34 -6.36
N ALA A 368 -4.12 -8.86 -6.12
CA ALA A 368 -5.03 -8.41 -5.09
C ALA A 368 -4.55 -8.71 -3.65
N TYR A 369 -3.58 -9.61 -3.47
CA TYR A 369 -2.98 -9.91 -2.16
C TYR A 369 -1.73 -9.07 -1.86
N SER A 370 -1.23 -8.27 -2.80
CA SER A 370 0.00 -7.50 -2.63
C SER A 370 0.01 -6.65 -1.35
N THR A 371 -1.11 -6.02 -1.03
CA THR A 371 -1.24 -5.23 0.21
C THR A 371 -1.16 -6.12 1.45
N ALA A 372 -1.91 -7.21 1.51
CA ALA A 372 -1.94 -8.09 2.69
C ALA A 372 -0.59 -8.76 2.95
N VAL A 373 0.10 -9.21 1.88
CA VAL A 373 1.47 -9.75 1.97
C VAL A 373 2.44 -8.68 2.45
N GLY A 374 2.41 -7.48 1.88
CA GLY A 374 3.29 -6.40 2.30
C GLY A 374 3.05 -5.92 3.73
N LEU A 375 1.79 -5.98 4.22
CA LEU A 375 1.47 -5.71 5.62
C LEU A 375 2.10 -6.76 6.55
N MET A 376 2.06 -8.03 6.17
CA MET A 376 2.70 -9.12 6.90
C MET A 376 4.24 -8.96 6.92
N GLU A 377 4.85 -8.59 5.79
CA GLU A 377 6.29 -8.29 5.71
C GLU A 377 6.68 -7.11 6.61
N LEU A 378 5.89 -6.04 6.61
CA LEU A 378 6.10 -4.89 7.49
C LEU A 378 5.91 -5.25 8.97
N ASP A 379 4.98 -6.14 9.33
CA ASP A 379 4.82 -6.64 10.69
C ASP A 379 6.08 -7.39 11.17
N MET A 380 6.70 -8.19 10.30
CA MET A 380 7.97 -8.87 10.57
C MET A 380 9.11 -7.88 10.82
N LEU A 381 9.23 -6.90 9.95
CA LEU A 381 10.32 -5.94 10.01
C LEU A 381 10.28 -5.11 11.30
N ILE A 382 9.08 -4.79 11.77
CA ILE A 382 8.85 -4.03 13.01
C ILE A 382 9.09 -4.89 14.24
N GLY A 383 8.53 -6.12 14.28
CA GLY A 383 8.70 -7.03 15.42
C GLY A 383 10.16 -7.36 15.70
N ASN A 384 11.00 -7.44 14.68
CA ASN A 384 12.44 -7.65 14.83
C ASN A 384 13.18 -6.40 15.35
N ALA A 385 12.71 -5.20 15.05
CA ALA A 385 13.31 -3.95 15.53
C ALA A 385 13.05 -3.72 17.03
N ASP A 386 11.87 -4.08 17.52
CA ASP A 386 11.51 -3.96 18.95
C ASP A 386 12.31 -4.96 19.84
N VAL A 387 12.74 -6.09 19.29
CA VAL A 387 13.53 -7.10 20.00
C VAL A 387 15.01 -6.69 20.14
N GLU A 388 15.55 -5.89 19.22
CA GLU A 388 16.94 -5.42 19.26
C GLU A 388 17.16 -4.19 20.16
N GLN A 389 16.10 -3.54 20.66
CA GLN A 389 16.22 -2.41 21.58
C GLN A 389 16.54 -2.87 23.00
N GLN A 390 17.71 -2.50 23.52
CA GLN A 390 18.06 -2.70 24.93
C GLN A 390 17.20 -1.77 25.80
N PRO A 391 16.76 -2.22 27.00
CA PRO A 391 16.02 -1.38 27.93
C PRO A 391 16.86 -0.16 28.33
N GLY A 392 16.42 1.04 27.98
CA GLY A 392 17.06 2.31 28.31
C GLY A 392 17.47 3.20 27.15
N GLN A 393 17.31 2.74 25.89
CA GLN A 393 17.41 3.63 24.73
C GLN A 393 16.03 4.21 24.42
N PRO A 394 15.92 5.52 24.08
CA PRO A 394 14.67 6.07 23.59
C PRO A 394 14.24 5.26 22.38
N ALA A 395 12.97 4.86 22.35
CA ALA A 395 12.41 4.15 21.21
C ALA A 395 12.85 4.88 19.92
N GLU A 396 13.55 4.17 19.02
CA GLU A 396 13.78 4.72 17.68
C GLU A 396 12.41 5.11 17.16
N GLY A 397 12.17 6.41 17.06
CA GLY A 397 10.87 6.94 16.68
C GLY A 397 10.45 6.31 15.35
N ILE A 398 9.15 6.31 15.10
CA ILE A 398 8.47 5.83 13.88
C ILE A 398 9.27 6.13 12.58
N PHE A 399 10.17 7.09 12.61
CA PHE A 399 11.01 7.61 11.55
C PHE A 399 12.24 6.75 11.21
N GLY A 400 12.95 6.26 12.21
CA GLY A 400 14.20 5.48 12.01
C GLY A 400 13.94 4.09 11.45
N MET A 401 12.76 3.51 11.70
CA MET A 401 12.45 2.14 11.32
C MET A 401 12.33 1.93 9.82
N ILE A 402 11.68 2.81 9.07
CA ILE A 402 11.49 2.60 7.61
C ILE A 402 12.78 2.90 6.84
N SER A 403 13.54 3.94 7.22
CA SER A 403 14.86 4.21 6.62
C SER A 403 15.92 3.18 7.02
N GLY A 404 15.84 2.62 8.24
CA GLY A 404 16.70 1.54 8.71
C GLY A 404 16.40 0.19 8.05
N LEU A 405 15.14 -0.08 7.73
CA LEU A 405 14.67 -1.30 7.09
C LEU A 405 15.20 -1.48 5.67
N LEU A 406 15.29 -0.40 4.89
CA LEU A 406 15.91 -0.41 3.57
C LEU A 406 17.42 -0.67 3.62
N LYS A 407 18.08 -0.48 4.78
CA LYS A 407 19.52 -0.73 4.99
C LYS A 407 19.84 -2.17 5.39
N LYS A 408 18.95 -2.90 6.10
CA LYS A 408 19.21 -4.27 6.59
C LYS A 408 19.25 -5.35 5.51
N PHE A 409 18.68 -5.11 4.34
CA PHE A 409 18.84 -5.98 3.16
C PHE A 409 20.12 -5.66 2.35
N LYS A 410 21.15 -5.12 3.00
CA LYS A 410 22.45 -4.76 2.41
C LYS A 410 23.51 -5.87 2.53
N LYS A 411 23.12 -7.15 2.54
CA LYS A 411 24.06 -8.24 2.32
C LYS A 411 23.60 -9.16 1.23
#